data_15e7ccbc2cbabb7eece85f2ad334d5ab
#
_entry.id   15e7ccbc2cbabb7eece85f2ad334d5ab
#
_cell.length_a   1.000
_cell.length_b   1.000
_cell.length_c   1.000
_cell.angle_alpha   90.00
_cell.angle_beta   90.00
_cell.angle_gamma   90.00
#
_symmetry.space_group_name_H-M   'P 1'
#
loop_
_entity.id
_entity.type
_entity.pdbx_description
1 polymer ?
#
loop_
_entity_poly.entity_id
_entity_poly.type
_entity_poly.pdbx_seq_one_letter_code
_entity_poly.pdbx_strand_id
1 'polypeptide(L)'
;PTIRIRDLFRKTLARNPDPDDVQLAEAFLSQSVAGAVQATPLWQYGYGHFDFDKNRIEDFQKLPHFTGKAWQGGPKLPNSKLGWVTLSATGGHPGDPAHAGVFRWTAPHNGLFGVTGRMTHSSDQGDGVEAIINVPSSGEMERTVAQNGFKDTLLKPVQLSAGDHIDMIAHCRQSPSFDSYNWSFEVQNFDREHSGERFSMASQFRGPLPDQLAGWELLAQTLLLSNEFQFVD
;
A
#
# COMPACT_ATOMS: atom_id res chain seq x y z
N PRO A 1 -11.92 -5.15 33.92
CA PRO A 1 -11.33 -6.19 33.04
C PRO A 1 -11.89 -7.57 33.38
N THR A 2 -11.80 -8.04 34.62
CA THR A 2 -12.13 -9.40 35.07
C THR A 2 -13.54 -9.87 34.72
N ILE A 3 -14.56 -9.01 34.80
CA ILE A 3 -15.97 -9.37 34.45
C ILE A 3 -16.05 -9.67 32.94
N ARG A 4 -15.44 -8.85 32.10
CA ARG A 4 -15.41 -9.06 30.63
C ARG A 4 -14.62 -10.30 30.24
N ILE A 5 -13.54 -10.62 30.95
CA ILE A 5 -12.76 -11.86 30.73
C ILE A 5 -13.66 -13.07 31.03
N ARG A 6 -14.37 -13.06 32.14
CA ARG A 6 -15.31 -14.13 32.53
C ARG A 6 -16.40 -14.33 31.47
N ASP A 7 -16.99 -13.25 31.00
CA ASP A 7 -18.03 -13.31 29.97
C ASP A 7 -17.50 -13.87 28.66
N LEU A 8 -16.26 -13.53 28.30
CA LEU A 8 -15.61 -14.04 27.11
C LEU A 8 -15.37 -15.55 27.21
N PHE A 9 -14.77 -16.03 28.32
CA PHE A 9 -14.54 -17.47 28.55
C PHE A 9 -15.85 -18.26 28.52
N ARG A 10 -16.92 -17.74 29.13
CA ARG A 10 -18.25 -18.38 29.09
C ARG A 10 -18.81 -18.50 27.68
N LYS A 11 -18.60 -17.48 26.83
CA LYS A 11 -19.12 -17.46 25.46
C LYS A 11 -18.29 -18.30 24.51
N THR A 12 -16.99 -18.41 24.73
CA THR A 12 -16.08 -19.13 23.84
C THR A 12 -15.84 -20.57 24.30
N LEU A 13 -15.67 -20.82 25.59
CA LEU A 13 -15.26 -22.11 26.17
C LEU A 13 -16.32 -22.74 27.06
N ALA A 14 -17.51 -22.14 27.18
CA ALA A 14 -18.63 -22.59 28.01
C ALA A 14 -18.29 -22.83 29.49
N ARG A 15 -17.17 -22.27 30.00
CA ARG A 15 -16.73 -22.39 31.42
C ARG A 15 -16.34 -21.04 32.00
N ASN A 16 -16.23 -20.98 33.32
CA ASN A 16 -15.59 -19.85 33.99
C ASN A 16 -14.07 -19.95 33.89
N PRO A 17 -13.37 -18.81 33.75
CA PRO A 17 -11.91 -18.80 33.88
C PRO A 17 -11.51 -19.08 35.32
N ASP A 18 -10.42 -19.81 35.48
CA ASP A 18 -9.73 -19.92 36.76
C ASP A 18 -8.82 -18.69 37.02
N PRO A 19 -8.17 -18.59 38.19
CA PRO A 19 -7.30 -17.46 38.49
C PRO A 19 -6.13 -17.29 37.50
N ASP A 20 -5.56 -18.38 37.01
CA ASP A 20 -4.43 -18.36 36.06
C ASP A 20 -4.90 -17.89 34.68
N ASP A 21 -6.08 -18.34 34.22
CA ASP A 21 -6.72 -17.84 33.00
C ASP A 21 -6.92 -16.32 33.03
N VAL A 22 -7.41 -15.80 34.17
CA VAL A 22 -7.62 -14.35 34.34
C VAL A 22 -6.32 -13.61 34.26
N GLN A 23 -5.28 -14.09 34.98
CA GLN A 23 -3.95 -13.47 34.96
C GLN A 23 -3.33 -13.46 33.55
N LEU A 24 -3.40 -14.58 32.84
CA LEU A 24 -2.92 -14.67 31.46
C LEU A 24 -3.68 -13.75 30.51
N ALA A 25 -5.01 -13.69 30.63
CA ALA A 25 -5.82 -12.81 29.79
C ALA A 25 -5.53 -11.33 30.08
N GLU A 26 -5.33 -10.93 31.33
CA GLU A 26 -4.97 -9.55 31.70
C GLU A 26 -3.56 -9.19 31.21
N ALA A 27 -2.59 -10.10 31.32
CA ALA A 27 -1.25 -9.91 30.76
C ALA A 27 -1.28 -9.78 29.24
N PHE A 28 -2.01 -10.64 28.55
CA PHE A 28 -2.22 -10.58 27.10
C PHE A 28 -2.84 -9.26 26.64
N LEU A 29 -3.90 -8.81 27.32
CA LEU A 29 -4.55 -7.54 26.99
C LEU A 29 -3.62 -6.34 27.24
N SER A 30 -2.82 -6.37 28.30
CA SER A 30 -1.85 -5.29 28.56
C SER A 30 -0.73 -5.21 27.51
N GLN A 31 -0.25 -6.35 27.03
CA GLN A 31 0.76 -6.42 25.97
C GLN A 31 0.19 -6.04 24.60
N SER A 32 -1.05 -6.45 24.28
CA SER A 32 -1.68 -6.17 23.00
C SER A 32 -2.01 -4.68 22.81
N VAL A 33 -2.20 -3.92 23.89
CA VAL A 33 -2.34 -2.45 23.84
C VAL A 33 -1.00 -1.76 23.52
N ALA A 34 0.11 -2.36 23.94
CA ALA A 34 1.46 -1.80 23.73
C ALA A 34 2.08 -2.15 22.36
N GLY A 35 1.56 -3.18 21.68
CA GLY A 35 2.23 -3.83 20.55
C GLY A 35 1.61 -3.67 19.16
N ALA A 36 0.50 -2.95 19.01
CA ALA A 36 -0.10 -2.74 17.70
C ALA A 36 0.64 -1.65 16.89
N VAL A 37 1.91 -1.85 16.63
CA VAL A 37 2.60 -1.14 15.54
C VAL A 37 2.01 -1.69 14.24
N GLN A 38 1.09 -0.95 13.63
CA GLN A 38 0.66 -1.26 12.26
C GLN A 38 1.90 -1.29 11.38
N ALA A 39 2.27 -2.47 10.93
CA ALA A 39 3.32 -2.58 9.93
C ALA A 39 2.92 -1.72 8.73
N THR A 40 3.74 -0.73 8.39
CA THR A 40 3.50 0.08 7.20
C THR A 40 3.42 -0.85 6.00
N PRO A 41 2.33 -0.86 5.24
CA PRO A 41 2.25 -1.73 4.09
C PRO A 41 3.34 -1.36 3.09
N LEU A 42 3.97 -2.37 2.48
CA LEU A 42 5.01 -2.15 1.47
C LEU A 42 4.53 -1.26 0.32
N TRP A 43 3.25 -1.41 -0.07
CA TRP A 43 2.62 -0.63 -1.12
C TRP A 43 1.50 0.23 -0.57
N GLN A 44 1.49 1.49 -0.99
CA GLN A 44 0.40 2.42 -0.77
C GLN A 44 -0.04 3.00 -2.12
N TYR A 45 -1.33 3.22 -2.26
CA TYR A 45 -1.97 3.70 -3.48
C TYR A 45 -2.64 5.03 -3.19
N GLY A 46 -2.19 6.07 -3.86
CA GLY A 46 -2.59 7.42 -3.50
C GLY A 46 -2.56 8.38 -4.68
N TYR A 47 -2.63 9.64 -4.34
CA TYR A 47 -2.52 10.77 -5.26
C TYR A 47 -1.84 11.93 -4.57
N GLY A 48 -1.40 12.91 -5.35
CA GLY A 48 -0.83 14.16 -4.86
C GLY A 48 -0.41 15.07 -6.00
N HIS A 49 0.01 16.28 -5.64
CA HIS A 49 0.61 17.21 -6.57
C HIS A 49 2.11 16.93 -6.69
N PHE A 50 2.60 16.76 -7.92
CA PHE A 50 4.05 16.66 -8.15
C PHE A 50 4.65 18.07 -8.32
N ASP A 51 5.45 18.48 -7.35
CA ASP A 51 6.18 19.75 -7.40
C ASP A 51 7.48 19.53 -8.21
N PHE A 52 7.54 20.10 -9.40
CA PHE A 52 8.69 19.97 -10.30
C PHE A 52 9.92 20.75 -9.86
N ASP A 53 9.75 21.80 -9.01
CA ASP A 53 10.87 22.56 -8.48
C ASP A 53 11.55 21.81 -7.31
N LYS A 54 10.76 21.11 -6.53
CA LYS A 54 11.23 20.30 -5.39
C LYS A 54 11.46 18.82 -5.73
N ASN A 55 11.08 18.40 -6.94
CA ASN A 55 11.18 17.01 -7.41
C ASN A 55 10.57 16.00 -6.42
N ARG A 56 9.33 16.23 -5.98
CA ARG A 56 8.63 15.31 -5.06
C ARG A 56 7.12 15.47 -5.12
N ILE A 57 6.41 14.44 -4.67
CA ILE A 57 4.99 14.56 -4.37
C ILE A 57 4.82 15.36 -3.08
N GLU A 58 4.03 16.42 -3.17
CA GLU A 58 3.51 17.14 -2.02
C GLU A 58 2.10 16.65 -1.70
N ASP A 59 1.75 16.66 -0.41
CA ASP A 59 0.42 16.31 0.10
C ASP A 59 -0.07 14.92 -0.36
N PHE A 60 0.82 13.90 -0.33
CA PHE A 60 0.42 12.54 -0.62
C PHE A 60 -0.78 12.11 0.23
N GLN A 61 -1.85 11.71 -0.42
CA GLN A 61 -3.07 11.20 0.21
C GLN A 61 -3.41 9.82 -0.37
N LYS A 62 -3.79 8.89 0.50
CA LYS A 62 -4.27 7.56 0.06
C LYS A 62 -5.61 7.70 -0.65
N LEU A 63 -5.79 6.94 -1.73
CA LEU A 63 -7.10 6.83 -2.37
C LEU A 63 -8.09 6.14 -1.41
N PRO A 64 -9.26 6.74 -1.18
CA PRO A 64 -10.15 6.31 -0.09
C PRO A 64 -11.02 5.10 -0.44
N HIS A 65 -11.16 4.74 -1.71
CA HIS A 65 -12.13 3.73 -2.13
C HIS A 65 -11.48 2.62 -2.96
N PHE A 66 -11.68 1.37 -2.52
CA PHE A 66 -11.26 0.18 -3.24
C PHE A 66 -12.47 -0.55 -3.82
N THR A 67 -12.47 -0.76 -5.12
CA THR A 67 -13.59 -1.38 -5.86
C THR A 67 -13.56 -2.91 -5.87
N GLY A 68 -12.57 -3.54 -5.23
CA GLY A 68 -12.23 -4.96 -5.40
C GLY A 68 -11.15 -5.20 -6.47
N LYS A 69 -10.89 -4.24 -7.35
CA LYS A 69 -9.90 -4.34 -8.45
C LYS A 69 -9.02 -3.09 -8.60
N ALA A 70 -9.46 -1.94 -8.12
CA ALA A 70 -8.74 -0.68 -8.26
C ALA A 70 -9.00 0.23 -7.07
N TRP A 71 -8.03 1.07 -6.75
CA TRP A 71 -8.16 2.19 -5.85
C TRP A 71 -8.56 3.44 -6.62
N GLN A 72 -9.52 4.23 -6.09
CA GLN A 72 -10.03 5.44 -6.73
C GLN A 72 -10.62 6.42 -5.72
N GLY A 73 -11.02 7.61 -6.17
CA GLY A 73 -11.51 8.70 -5.32
C GLY A 73 -12.88 8.46 -4.68
N GLY A 74 -13.65 7.48 -5.15
CA GLY A 74 -14.99 7.18 -4.64
C GLY A 74 -15.66 6.05 -5.44
N PRO A 75 -16.91 5.68 -5.13
CA PRO A 75 -17.56 4.51 -5.75
C PRO A 75 -17.86 4.70 -7.26
N LYS A 76 -17.79 5.93 -7.77
CA LYS A 76 -18.05 6.25 -9.17
C LYS A 76 -16.94 7.14 -9.75
N LEU A 77 -16.65 6.98 -11.03
CA LEU A 77 -15.78 7.86 -11.83
C LEU A 77 -16.61 8.61 -12.87
N PRO A 78 -16.28 9.88 -13.19
CA PRO A 78 -15.28 10.68 -12.48
C PRO A 78 -15.74 11.03 -11.07
N ASN A 79 -14.80 11.07 -10.14
CA ASN A 79 -15.05 11.60 -8.79
C ASN A 79 -15.08 13.13 -8.83
N SER A 80 -15.96 13.77 -8.07
CA SER A 80 -16.12 15.23 -8.09
C SER A 80 -14.89 16.01 -7.66
N LYS A 81 -14.01 15.41 -6.83
CA LYS A 81 -12.78 16.03 -6.32
C LYS A 81 -11.54 15.58 -7.09
N LEU A 82 -11.42 14.28 -7.36
CA LEU A 82 -10.20 13.66 -7.90
C LEU A 82 -10.33 13.29 -9.39
N GLY A 83 -11.47 13.62 -10.05
CA GLY A 83 -11.68 13.30 -11.45
C GLY A 83 -11.59 11.79 -11.72
N TRP A 84 -10.70 11.40 -12.63
CA TRP A 84 -10.53 10.03 -13.10
C TRP A 84 -9.43 9.24 -12.38
N VAL A 85 -8.82 9.78 -11.32
CA VAL A 85 -7.74 9.08 -10.62
C VAL A 85 -8.16 7.67 -10.26
N THR A 86 -7.46 6.70 -10.83
CA THR A 86 -7.62 5.29 -10.52
C THR A 86 -6.29 4.56 -10.65
N LEU A 87 -6.03 3.62 -9.76
CA LEU A 87 -4.83 2.78 -9.73
C LEU A 87 -5.25 1.31 -9.60
N SER A 88 -4.70 0.47 -10.43
CA SER A 88 -4.96 -0.98 -10.47
C SER A 88 -3.67 -1.78 -10.57
N ALA A 89 -3.77 -3.10 -10.47
CA ALA A 89 -2.63 -4.01 -10.64
C ALA A 89 -1.94 -3.91 -12.01
N THR A 90 -2.58 -3.32 -13.01
CA THR A 90 -2.04 -3.27 -14.38
C THR A 90 -1.86 -1.86 -14.92
N GLY A 91 -2.20 -0.82 -14.14
CA GLY A 91 -2.13 0.57 -14.59
C GLY A 91 -3.21 1.42 -13.96
N GLY A 92 -3.72 2.42 -14.68
CA GLY A 92 -4.70 3.33 -14.14
C GLY A 92 -5.04 4.51 -15.05
N HIS A 93 -5.42 5.59 -14.40
CA HIS A 93 -5.68 6.89 -15.01
C HIS A 93 -5.24 7.98 -14.03
N PRO A 94 -4.46 8.98 -14.42
CA PRO A 94 -4.14 10.13 -13.56
C PRO A 94 -5.37 11.05 -13.43
N GLY A 95 -5.33 11.93 -12.45
CA GLY A 95 -6.22 13.08 -12.39
C GLY A 95 -5.69 14.25 -13.20
N ASP A 96 -6.14 15.46 -12.84
CA ASP A 96 -5.56 16.69 -13.33
C ASP A 96 -4.11 16.90 -12.78
N PRO A 97 -3.39 17.96 -13.19
CA PRO A 97 -2.01 18.18 -12.73
C PRO A 97 -1.82 18.27 -11.19
N ALA A 98 -2.87 18.57 -10.43
CA ALA A 98 -2.83 18.58 -8.98
C ALA A 98 -3.08 17.19 -8.36
N HIS A 99 -3.50 16.21 -9.14
CA HIS A 99 -3.94 14.89 -8.68
C HIS A 99 -3.27 13.77 -9.47
N ALA A 100 -1.94 13.75 -9.53
CA ALA A 100 -1.19 12.65 -10.12
C ALA A 100 -1.47 11.34 -9.35
N GLY A 101 -1.57 10.22 -10.06
CA GLY A 101 -1.70 8.90 -9.44
C GLY A 101 -0.36 8.40 -8.92
N VAL A 102 -0.31 7.89 -7.69
CA VAL A 102 0.94 7.51 -7.02
C VAL A 102 0.88 6.09 -6.47
N PHE A 103 1.78 5.25 -6.93
CA PHE A 103 2.13 3.99 -6.29
C PHE A 103 3.36 4.24 -5.42
N ARG A 104 3.23 4.20 -4.10
CA ARG A 104 4.34 4.38 -3.16
C ARG A 104 4.77 3.04 -2.62
N TRP A 105 6.04 2.70 -2.83
CA TRP A 105 6.68 1.55 -2.24
C TRP A 105 7.59 2.00 -1.09
N THR A 106 7.55 1.29 0.05
CA THR A 106 8.38 1.59 1.22
C THR A 106 9.41 0.50 1.41
N ALA A 107 10.68 0.87 1.56
CA ALA A 107 11.78 -0.05 1.78
C ALA A 107 11.61 -0.82 3.11
N PRO A 108 11.55 -2.17 3.09
CA PRO A 108 11.37 -2.97 4.30
C PRO A 108 12.61 -3.02 5.19
N HIS A 109 13.78 -2.81 4.63
CA HIS A 109 15.08 -2.80 5.27
C HIS A 109 16.04 -1.88 4.50
N ASN A 110 17.22 -1.63 5.07
CA ASN A 110 18.28 -0.92 4.36
C ASN A 110 18.73 -1.75 3.16
N GLY A 111 19.01 -1.11 2.01
CA GLY A 111 19.44 -1.83 0.84
C GLY A 111 19.62 -0.97 -0.40
N LEU A 112 20.13 -1.59 -1.46
CA LEU A 112 20.34 -0.98 -2.77
C LEU A 112 19.19 -1.38 -3.70
N PHE A 113 18.25 -0.48 -3.95
CA PHE A 113 17.03 -0.76 -4.70
C PHE A 113 16.97 0.02 -6.01
N GLY A 114 16.47 -0.64 -7.05
CA GLY A 114 16.19 -0.02 -8.35
C GLY A 114 14.80 -0.43 -8.84
N VAL A 115 14.30 0.25 -9.87
CA VAL A 115 13.01 -0.03 -10.48
C VAL A 115 13.16 -0.30 -11.95
N THR A 116 12.49 -1.34 -12.44
CA THR A 116 12.33 -1.59 -13.88
C THR A 116 10.86 -1.74 -14.20
N GLY A 117 10.46 -1.24 -15.37
CA GLY A 117 9.06 -1.33 -15.78
C GLY A 117 8.82 -0.90 -17.20
N ARG A 118 7.54 -0.95 -17.59
CA ARG A 118 7.07 -0.48 -18.90
C ARG A 118 5.71 0.17 -18.75
N MET A 119 5.62 1.43 -19.20
CA MET A 119 4.36 2.16 -19.34
C MET A 119 3.89 2.11 -20.79
N THR A 120 2.61 1.83 -21.00
CA THR A 120 1.94 1.84 -22.30
C THR A 120 0.75 2.78 -22.25
N HIS A 121 0.68 3.68 -23.19
CA HIS A 121 -0.44 4.57 -23.44
C HIS A 121 -0.93 4.32 -24.88
N SER A 122 -2.15 3.81 -25.02
CA SER A 122 -2.62 3.28 -26.31
C SER A 122 -3.41 4.29 -27.15
N SER A 123 -3.78 5.45 -26.57
CA SER A 123 -4.49 6.48 -27.30
C SER A 123 -3.57 7.25 -28.24
N ASP A 124 -4.07 7.57 -29.42
CA ASP A 124 -3.47 8.52 -30.36
C ASP A 124 -3.86 9.98 -30.05
N GLN A 125 -4.80 10.17 -29.12
CA GLN A 125 -5.28 11.46 -28.65
C GLN A 125 -4.66 11.82 -27.29
N GLY A 126 -4.74 13.09 -26.94
CA GLY A 126 -4.15 13.61 -25.71
C GLY A 126 -2.67 13.94 -25.88
N ASP A 127 -2.05 14.32 -24.78
CA ASP A 127 -0.63 14.70 -24.74
C ASP A 127 0.26 13.61 -24.11
N GLY A 128 -0.35 12.45 -23.75
CA GLY A 128 0.30 11.28 -23.21
C GLY A 128 0.52 11.35 -21.71
N VAL A 129 0.87 10.20 -21.12
CA VAL A 129 1.10 10.05 -19.69
C VAL A 129 2.58 10.07 -19.38
N GLU A 130 2.97 10.88 -18.41
CA GLU A 130 4.33 10.93 -17.89
C GLU A 130 4.49 9.97 -16.71
N ALA A 131 5.38 9.00 -16.86
CA ALA A 131 5.86 8.17 -15.76
C ALA A 131 7.02 8.87 -15.07
N ILE A 132 6.90 9.09 -13.77
CA ILE A 132 7.96 9.66 -12.94
C ILE A 132 8.27 8.63 -11.86
N ILE A 133 9.55 8.25 -11.72
CA ILE A 133 10.04 7.46 -10.59
C ILE A 133 10.88 8.39 -9.74
N ASN A 134 10.51 8.58 -8.49
CA ASN A 134 11.12 9.57 -7.61
C ASN A 134 11.51 8.95 -6.27
N VAL A 135 12.68 9.31 -5.78
CA VAL A 135 13.22 8.92 -4.46
C VAL A 135 13.47 10.18 -3.64
N PRO A 136 12.49 10.63 -2.84
CA PRO A 136 12.61 11.89 -2.12
C PRO A 136 13.79 11.98 -1.14
N SER A 137 14.20 10.86 -0.54
CA SER A 137 15.32 10.82 0.43
C SER A 137 16.68 11.07 -0.21
N SER A 138 16.88 10.70 -1.48
CA SER A 138 18.16 10.90 -2.20
C SER A 138 18.09 11.98 -3.27
N GLY A 139 16.88 12.40 -3.66
CA GLY A 139 16.65 13.32 -4.78
C GLY A 139 16.77 12.69 -6.17
N GLU A 140 16.99 11.37 -6.24
CA GLU A 140 17.04 10.64 -7.51
C GLU A 140 15.68 10.62 -8.18
N MET A 141 15.66 10.87 -9.49
CA MET A 141 14.43 10.93 -10.27
C MET A 141 14.69 10.52 -11.72
N GLU A 142 13.75 9.75 -12.27
CA GLU A 142 13.70 9.40 -13.68
C GLU A 142 12.32 9.74 -14.25
N ARG A 143 12.28 10.24 -15.49
CA ARG A 143 11.05 10.68 -16.14
C ARG A 143 10.99 10.21 -17.58
N THR A 144 9.82 9.75 -18.01
CA THR A 144 9.57 9.39 -19.42
C THR A 144 8.10 9.57 -19.79
N VAL A 145 7.81 9.92 -21.04
CA VAL A 145 6.45 10.12 -21.55
C VAL A 145 6.09 8.99 -22.51
N ALA A 146 5.00 8.29 -22.22
CA ALA A 146 4.37 7.36 -23.14
C ALA A 146 3.19 8.05 -23.85
N GLN A 147 3.16 8.00 -25.18
CA GLN A 147 2.10 8.50 -26.03
C GLN A 147 1.97 7.60 -27.26
N ASN A 148 0.78 7.08 -27.52
CA ASN A 148 0.49 6.18 -28.63
C ASN A 148 1.53 5.07 -28.79
N GLY A 149 1.85 4.38 -27.69
CA GLY A 149 2.87 3.34 -27.64
C GLY A 149 3.36 3.06 -26.23
N PHE A 150 4.55 2.53 -26.12
CA PHE A 150 5.14 2.20 -24.81
C PHE A 150 6.49 2.91 -24.59
N LYS A 151 6.86 3.01 -23.33
CA LYS A 151 8.19 3.42 -22.86
C LYS A 151 8.63 2.52 -21.72
N ASP A 152 9.88 2.12 -21.76
CA ASP A 152 10.51 1.47 -20.61
C ASP A 152 10.81 2.53 -19.53
N THR A 153 10.62 2.15 -18.28
CA THR A 153 10.90 2.98 -17.11
C THR A 153 11.98 2.31 -16.29
N LEU A 154 12.98 3.09 -15.88
CA LEU A 154 14.15 2.57 -15.19
C LEU A 154 14.61 3.58 -14.14
N LEU A 155 14.72 3.14 -12.88
CA LEU A 155 15.53 3.81 -11.86
C LEU A 155 16.75 2.94 -11.59
N LYS A 156 17.95 3.52 -11.74
CA LYS A 156 19.18 2.84 -11.35
C LYS A 156 19.18 2.55 -9.84
N PRO A 157 19.93 1.51 -9.41
CA PRO A 157 20.00 1.20 -7.98
C PRO A 157 20.44 2.39 -7.13
N VAL A 158 19.68 2.71 -6.10
CA VAL A 158 19.89 3.77 -5.12
C VAL A 158 19.89 3.19 -3.72
N GLN A 159 20.74 3.71 -2.82
CA GLN A 159 20.79 3.29 -1.42
C GLN A 159 19.61 3.87 -0.66
N LEU A 160 18.82 3.00 -0.01
CA LEU A 160 17.69 3.37 0.83
C LEU A 160 17.87 2.84 2.25
N SER A 161 17.34 3.58 3.21
CA SER A 161 17.15 3.11 4.58
C SER A 161 15.76 2.48 4.74
N ALA A 162 15.61 1.61 5.73
CA ALA A 162 14.27 1.09 6.11
C ALA A 162 13.30 2.24 6.37
N GLY A 163 12.14 2.21 5.72
CA GLY A 163 11.13 3.27 5.79
C GLY A 163 11.25 4.36 4.73
N ASP A 164 12.36 4.48 4.01
CA ASP A 164 12.44 5.32 2.81
C ASP A 164 11.46 4.80 1.75
N HIS A 165 11.06 5.65 0.82
CA HIS A 165 10.11 5.25 -0.20
C HIS A 165 10.53 5.65 -1.62
N ILE A 166 10.04 4.88 -2.56
CA ILE A 166 10.08 5.18 -4.00
C ILE A 166 8.64 5.45 -4.43
N ASP A 167 8.42 6.59 -5.08
CA ASP A 167 7.14 6.94 -5.69
C ASP A 167 7.18 6.68 -7.19
N MET A 168 6.29 5.80 -7.67
CA MET A 168 6.00 5.62 -9.08
C MET A 168 4.73 6.41 -9.40
N ILE A 169 4.88 7.49 -10.18
CA ILE A 169 3.89 8.54 -10.35
C ILE A 169 3.45 8.58 -11.81
N ALA A 170 2.14 8.50 -12.04
CA ALA A 170 1.53 8.75 -13.33
C ALA A 170 0.94 10.17 -13.36
N HIS A 171 1.53 11.04 -14.16
CA HIS A 171 1.16 12.46 -14.28
C HIS A 171 0.56 12.74 -15.66
N CYS A 172 -0.56 13.47 -15.70
CA CYS A 172 -1.30 13.77 -16.92
C CYS A 172 -0.68 14.86 -17.81
N ARG A 173 0.46 15.42 -17.38
CA ARG A 173 1.06 16.58 -18.06
C ARG A 173 0.12 17.80 -18.04
N GLN A 174 -0.52 18.16 -19.15
CA GLN A 174 -1.41 19.33 -19.24
C GLN A 174 -2.88 18.97 -19.03
N SER A 175 -3.31 17.80 -19.50
CA SER A 175 -4.71 17.39 -19.47
C SER A 175 -4.85 15.90 -19.25
N PRO A 176 -5.75 15.44 -18.35
CA PRO A 176 -5.98 14.03 -18.12
C PRO A 176 -6.83 13.35 -19.21
N SER A 177 -7.17 14.07 -20.28
CA SER A 177 -8.03 13.51 -21.33
C SER A 177 -7.29 12.44 -22.13
N PHE A 178 -7.89 11.24 -22.21
CA PHE A 178 -7.38 10.08 -22.93
C PHE A 178 -6.17 9.38 -22.25
N ASP A 179 -5.90 9.68 -20.99
CA ASP A 179 -4.70 9.26 -20.26
C ASP A 179 -4.82 7.91 -19.52
N SER A 180 -5.67 7.01 -20.00
CA SER A 180 -5.64 5.63 -19.52
C SER A 180 -4.33 4.97 -19.91
N TYR A 181 -3.67 4.34 -18.94
CA TYR A 181 -2.38 3.69 -19.15
C TYR A 181 -2.33 2.28 -18.53
N ASN A 182 -1.45 1.43 -19.09
CA ASN A 182 -0.95 0.26 -18.40
C ASN A 182 0.49 0.55 -17.95
N TRP A 183 0.82 0.14 -16.73
CA TRP A 183 2.18 0.27 -16.20
C TRP A 183 2.52 -0.96 -15.35
N SER A 184 3.38 -1.80 -15.88
CA SER A 184 3.98 -2.90 -15.12
C SER A 184 5.35 -2.48 -14.63
N PHE A 185 5.62 -2.67 -13.35
CA PHE A 185 6.93 -2.39 -12.76
C PHE A 185 7.20 -3.25 -11.53
N GLU A 186 8.47 -3.41 -11.23
CA GLU A 186 8.94 -4.06 -10.01
C GLU A 186 10.12 -3.29 -9.40
N VAL A 187 10.19 -3.30 -8.09
CA VAL A 187 11.36 -2.86 -7.32
C VAL A 187 12.25 -4.08 -7.12
N GLN A 188 13.55 -3.96 -7.35
CA GLN A 188 14.52 -5.03 -7.19
C GLN A 188 15.59 -4.63 -6.20
N ASN A 189 16.02 -5.59 -5.37
CA ASN A 189 17.15 -5.42 -4.47
C ASN A 189 18.45 -5.91 -5.18
N PHE A 190 19.47 -5.06 -5.16
CA PHE A 190 20.77 -5.32 -5.78
C PHE A 190 21.87 -5.61 -4.75
N ASP A 191 21.55 -5.64 -3.45
CA ASP A 191 22.51 -6.04 -2.43
C ASP A 191 22.82 -7.53 -2.51
N ARG A 192 24.07 -7.88 -2.18
CA ARG A 192 24.53 -9.28 -2.21
C ARG A 192 23.77 -10.17 -1.21
N GLU A 193 23.46 -9.66 -0.04
CA GLU A 193 22.75 -10.40 1.01
C GLU A 193 21.28 -10.70 0.67
N HIS A 194 20.66 -9.83 -0.14
CA HIS A 194 19.25 -9.93 -0.53
C HIS A 194 19.10 -10.00 -2.05
N SER A 195 20.13 -10.49 -2.75
CA SER A 195 20.12 -10.56 -4.21
C SER A 195 18.99 -11.45 -4.71
N GLY A 196 18.17 -10.89 -5.62
CA GLY A 196 17.00 -11.59 -6.18
C GLY A 196 15.68 -11.28 -5.49
N GLU A 197 15.68 -10.51 -4.40
CA GLU A 197 14.45 -10.01 -3.80
C GLU A 197 13.75 -9.04 -4.76
N ARG A 198 12.47 -9.28 -5.03
CA ARG A 198 11.66 -8.51 -5.98
C ARG A 198 10.29 -8.20 -5.42
N PHE A 199 9.85 -6.97 -5.65
CA PHE A 199 8.56 -6.46 -5.21
C PHE A 199 7.77 -6.04 -6.44
N SER A 200 7.02 -6.97 -7.01
CA SER A 200 6.18 -6.69 -8.18
C SER A 200 4.89 -6.01 -7.73
N MET A 201 4.63 -4.82 -8.25
CA MET A 201 3.38 -4.11 -7.98
C MET A 201 2.17 -4.95 -8.36
N ALA A 202 2.17 -5.57 -9.53
CA ALA A 202 1.03 -6.33 -10.02
C ALA A 202 0.67 -7.54 -9.13
N SER A 203 1.66 -8.31 -8.67
CA SER A 203 1.43 -9.48 -7.81
C SER A 203 1.12 -9.13 -6.35
N GLN A 204 1.57 -7.96 -5.90
CA GLN A 204 1.39 -7.48 -4.53
C GLN A 204 0.27 -6.43 -4.40
N PHE A 205 -0.41 -6.09 -5.51
CA PHE A 205 -1.52 -5.16 -5.50
C PHE A 205 -2.68 -5.72 -4.67
N ARG A 206 -3.18 -4.91 -3.74
CA ARG A 206 -4.26 -5.34 -2.83
C ARG A 206 -5.13 -4.16 -2.38
N GLY A 207 -6.30 -4.52 -1.89
CA GLY A 207 -7.21 -3.60 -1.20
C GLY A 207 -6.73 -3.22 0.20
N PRO A 208 -7.61 -2.64 1.00
CA PRO A 208 -7.29 -2.30 2.38
C PRO A 208 -6.89 -3.56 3.15
N LEU A 209 -5.90 -3.42 4.02
CA LEU A 209 -5.59 -4.48 4.97
C LEU A 209 -6.82 -4.67 5.87
N PRO A 210 -7.14 -5.91 6.24
CA PRO A 210 -8.14 -6.15 7.28
C PRO A 210 -7.79 -5.34 8.53
N ASP A 211 -8.81 -4.82 9.20
CA ASP A 211 -8.61 -4.20 10.49
C ASP A 211 -7.91 -5.21 11.41
N GLN A 212 -6.82 -4.78 12.01
CA GLN A 212 -6.14 -5.64 12.98
C GLN A 212 -7.06 -5.80 14.19
N LEU A 213 -7.31 -7.04 14.56
CA LEU A 213 -8.00 -7.34 15.81
C LEU A 213 -7.21 -6.72 16.96
N ALA A 214 -7.88 -5.94 17.79
CA ALA A 214 -7.27 -5.27 18.92
C ALA A 214 -7.68 -5.94 20.23
N GLY A 215 -6.73 -6.08 21.15
CA GLY A 215 -6.94 -6.47 22.53
C GLY A 215 -8.00 -7.57 22.74
N TRP A 216 -9.25 -7.19 22.93
CA TRP A 216 -10.34 -8.10 23.23
C TRP A 216 -10.74 -9.04 22.10
N GLU A 217 -10.70 -8.56 20.86
CA GLU A 217 -11.02 -9.36 19.67
C GLU A 217 -9.93 -10.39 19.41
N LEU A 218 -8.67 -10.00 19.61
CA LEU A 218 -7.55 -10.90 19.50
C LEU A 218 -7.56 -11.97 20.62
N LEU A 219 -7.91 -11.60 21.84
CA LEU A 219 -8.12 -12.56 22.94
C LEU A 219 -9.24 -13.53 22.62
N ALA A 220 -10.37 -13.04 22.09
CA ALA A 220 -11.49 -13.90 21.66
C ALA A 220 -11.06 -14.89 20.58
N GLN A 221 -10.34 -14.44 19.58
CA GLN A 221 -9.80 -15.30 18.52
C GLN A 221 -8.84 -16.36 19.08
N THR A 222 -7.95 -15.97 19.99
CA THR A 222 -7.00 -16.88 20.64
C THR A 222 -7.74 -18.00 21.39
N LEU A 223 -8.79 -17.65 22.14
CA LEU A 223 -9.60 -18.65 22.85
C LEU A 223 -10.36 -19.57 21.89
N LEU A 224 -10.93 -19.04 20.81
CA LEU A 224 -11.61 -19.84 19.79
C LEU A 224 -10.67 -20.78 19.02
N LEU A 225 -9.40 -20.43 18.90
CA LEU A 225 -8.36 -21.26 18.27
C LEU A 225 -7.66 -22.18 19.27
N SER A 226 -7.97 -22.08 20.57
CA SER A 226 -7.37 -22.96 21.57
C SER A 226 -7.85 -24.40 21.41
N ASN A 227 -7.03 -25.35 21.82
CA ASN A 227 -7.39 -26.77 21.80
C ASN A 227 -8.66 -27.05 22.65
N GLU A 228 -8.86 -26.28 23.73
CA GLU A 228 -10.02 -26.42 24.59
C GLU A 228 -11.34 -26.16 23.86
N PHE A 229 -11.39 -25.15 22.97
CA PHE A 229 -12.58 -24.88 22.14
C PHE A 229 -12.82 -25.98 21.08
N GLN A 230 -11.73 -26.55 20.52
CA GLN A 230 -11.84 -27.55 19.44
C GLN A 230 -12.25 -28.94 19.93
N PHE A 231 -12.12 -29.22 21.22
CA PHE A 231 -12.37 -30.53 21.83
C PHE A 231 -13.41 -30.46 22.97
N VAL A 232 -14.37 -29.53 22.91
CA VAL A 232 -15.53 -29.58 23.81
C VAL A 232 -16.46 -30.69 23.33
N ASP A 233 -16.45 -31.81 24.05
CA ASP A 233 -17.40 -32.93 23.86
C ASP A 233 -18.80 -32.57 24.38
#